data_6ad5ee086af03bf3d6b1c5c96d03a9ac
#
_entry.id   6ad5ee086af03bf3d6b1c5c96d03a9ac
#
_cell.length_a   1.000
_cell.length_b   1.000
_cell.length_c   1.000
_cell.angle_alpha   90.00
_cell.angle_beta   90.00
_cell.angle_gamma   90.00
#
_symmetry.space_group_name_H-M   'P 1'
#
loop_
_entity.id
_entity.type
_entity.pdbx_description
1 polymer ?
#
loop_
_entity_poly.entity_id
_entity_poly.type
_entity_poly.pdbx_seq_one_letter_code
_entity_poly.pdbx_strand_id
1 'polypeptide(L)'
;MYQVGVDIGGTNIAMGLVDETLDVVQRRSMPFEVEGGGERTAEIIYEGVLAMLKEQGAGTADLDSVGVVVPGSIDPAGSVIINAYNLNFHNEPLKAKIKKHFGDIPVFLANDADGAALAELHKGAFVGCRTAVLFTLGTGVGGGLILGGRMFHGGLGNGCELGHALLVSGGEPCTCGNKGCIEAYCSATAIIRDAVRAMEKHPESLLFERTMGKAERMNAKTAIDCAKEGDSAALEVFNNFVDHLGSAVASMINLLDCERVAIGGGVSAAGEFLFEPLRKNVHEKSFFENHGSVVPAVMGNDAGIIGAAMLRRNEE
;
A
#
# COMPACT_ATOMS: atom_id res chain seq x y z
N MET A 1 -11.56 25.47 1.96
CA MET A 1 -10.07 25.37 2.05
C MET A 1 -9.62 24.05 1.42
N TYR A 2 -8.38 23.96 0.94
CA TYR A 2 -7.86 22.76 0.32
C TYR A 2 -6.85 22.07 1.24
N GLN A 3 -6.85 20.75 1.22
CA GLN A 3 -5.78 19.92 1.74
C GLN A 3 -4.91 19.45 0.56
N VAL A 4 -3.61 19.45 0.72
CA VAL A 4 -2.70 18.90 -0.30
C VAL A 4 -2.34 17.49 0.10
N GLY A 5 -2.53 16.53 -0.80
CA GLY A 5 -1.98 15.20 -0.69
C GLY A 5 -0.85 14.99 -1.68
N VAL A 6 0.27 14.47 -1.20
CA VAL A 6 1.47 14.17 -1.98
C VAL A 6 1.85 12.71 -1.78
N ASP A 7 1.99 11.98 -2.85
CA ASP A 7 2.46 10.59 -2.88
C ASP A 7 3.78 10.52 -3.65
N ILE A 8 4.87 10.23 -2.94
CA ILE A 8 6.23 10.18 -3.50
C ILE A 8 6.55 8.75 -3.90
N GLY A 9 6.52 8.47 -5.20
CA GLY A 9 6.99 7.21 -5.76
C GLY A 9 8.43 7.29 -6.24
N GLY A 10 9.01 6.13 -6.57
CA GLY A 10 10.41 6.03 -7.02
C GLY A 10 10.72 6.72 -8.36
N THR A 11 9.71 7.07 -9.15
CA THR A 11 9.87 7.70 -10.47
C THR A 11 9.16 9.04 -10.59
N ASN A 12 8.13 9.26 -9.81
CA ASN A 12 7.31 10.48 -9.86
C ASN A 12 6.69 10.79 -8.50
N ILE A 13 6.36 12.07 -8.34
CA ILE A 13 5.65 12.64 -7.22
C ILE A 13 4.24 12.95 -7.70
N ALA A 14 3.25 12.22 -7.22
CA ALA A 14 1.84 12.49 -7.50
C ALA A 14 1.28 13.44 -6.43
N MET A 15 0.55 14.46 -6.87
CA MET A 15 0.00 15.49 -5.99
C MET A 15 -1.45 15.76 -6.32
N GLY A 16 -2.25 16.13 -5.31
CA GLY A 16 -3.62 16.57 -5.52
C GLY A 16 -4.05 17.64 -4.52
N LEU A 17 -4.90 18.54 -4.99
CA LEU A 17 -5.71 19.40 -4.14
C LEU A 17 -7.00 18.63 -3.81
N VAL A 18 -7.25 18.46 -2.52
CA VAL A 18 -8.42 17.75 -1.99
C VAL A 18 -9.31 18.76 -1.29
N ASP A 19 -10.58 18.77 -1.65
CA ASP A 19 -11.57 19.65 -1.05
C ASP A 19 -12.18 19.08 0.25
N GLU A 20 -13.12 19.80 0.83
CA GLU A 20 -13.80 19.42 2.09
C GLU A 20 -14.66 18.17 1.95
N THR A 21 -15.06 17.79 0.72
CA THR A 21 -15.81 16.56 0.41
C THR A 21 -14.90 15.38 0.11
N LEU A 22 -13.59 15.58 0.23
CA LEU A 22 -12.54 14.62 -0.09
C LEU A 22 -12.44 14.28 -1.58
N ASP A 23 -12.92 15.19 -2.45
CA ASP A 23 -12.71 15.05 -3.87
C ASP A 23 -11.38 15.67 -4.30
N VAL A 24 -10.64 14.94 -5.15
CA VAL A 24 -9.41 15.47 -5.73
C VAL A 24 -9.78 16.37 -6.89
N VAL A 25 -9.86 17.70 -6.60
CA VAL A 25 -10.29 18.71 -7.56
C VAL A 25 -9.22 19.10 -8.57
N GLN A 26 -7.95 18.85 -8.25
CA GLN A 26 -6.82 19.06 -9.16
C GLN A 26 -5.75 18.02 -8.92
N ARG A 27 -5.09 17.56 -9.99
CA ARG A 27 -4.00 16.59 -9.93
C ARG A 27 -2.80 17.08 -10.70
N ARG A 28 -1.62 16.72 -10.21
CA ARG A 28 -0.35 16.94 -10.89
C ARG A 28 0.61 15.80 -10.60
N SER A 29 1.38 15.41 -11.59
CA SER A 29 2.49 14.48 -11.42
C SER A 29 3.76 15.14 -11.93
N MET A 30 4.82 15.07 -11.13
CA MET A 30 6.14 15.63 -11.44
C MET A 30 7.16 14.49 -11.36
N PRO A 31 8.24 14.52 -12.17
CA PRO A 31 9.31 13.54 -12.03
C PRO A 31 9.95 13.61 -10.64
N PHE A 32 10.27 12.44 -10.07
CA PHE A 32 11.11 12.37 -8.89
C PHE A 32 12.58 12.44 -9.29
N GLU A 33 13.32 13.37 -8.72
CA GLU A 33 14.73 13.62 -9.02
C GLU A 33 15.60 13.13 -7.85
N VAL A 34 16.22 11.96 -7.99
CA VAL A 34 17.06 11.34 -6.92
C VAL A 34 18.26 12.22 -6.57
N GLU A 35 18.87 12.86 -7.56
CA GLU A 35 20.13 13.62 -7.41
C GLU A 35 19.99 14.88 -6.53
N GLY A 36 18.81 15.44 -6.41
CA GLY A 36 18.57 16.64 -5.60
C GLY A 36 18.24 16.37 -4.13
N GLY A 37 18.03 15.10 -3.76
CA GLY A 37 17.65 14.72 -2.40
C GLY A 37 16.39 15.40 -1.90
N GLY A 38 16.24 15.49 -0.58
CA GLY A 38 15.04 16.06 0.05
C GLY A 38 14.84 17.56 -0.20
N GLU A 39 15.88 18.37 -0.43
CA GLU A 39 15.70 19.79 -0.79
C GLU A 39 15.02 19.93 -2.14
N ARG A 40 15.50 19.21 -3.16
CA ARG A 40 14.89 19.25 -4.48
C ARG A 40 13.48 18.68 -4.48
N THR A 41 13.25 17.62 -3.72
CA THR A 41 11.91 17.05 -3.53
C THR A 41 10.94 18.08 -2.94
N ALA A 42 11.37 18.83 -1.93
CA ALA A 42 10.54 19.88 -1.32
C ALA A 42 10.24 21.03 -2.30
N GLU A 43 11.20 21.42 -3.14
CA GLU A 43 11.00 22.41 -4.20
C GLU A 43 9.99 21.93 -5.23
N ILE A 44 10.11 20.71 -5.74
CA ILE A 44 9.19 20.11 -6.71
C ILE A 44 7.76 20.09 -6.15
N ILE A 45 7.59 19.68 -4.88
CA ILE A 45 6.29 19.69 -4.21
C ILE A 45 5.72 21.11 -4.18
N TYR A 46 6.51 22.09 -3.76
CA TYR A 46 6.07 23.48 -3.66
C TYR A 46 5.67 24.05 -5.02
N GLU A 47 6.51 23.88 -6.06
CA GLU A 47 6.24 24.31 -7.42
C GLU A 47 4.93 23.67 -7.95
N GLY A 48 4.76 22.36 -7.74
CA GLY A 48 3.57 21.63 -8.16
C GLY A 48 2.30 22.11 -7.47
N VAL A 49 2.37 22.35 -6.16
CA VAL A 49 1.23 22.88 -5.37
C VAL A 49 0.84 24.29 -5.82
N LEU A 50 1.84 25.19 -6.00
CA LEU A 50 1.56 26.55 -6.48
C LEU A 50 0.90 26.56 -7.87
N ALA A 51 1.35 25.68 -8.76
CA ALA A 51 0.77 25.56 -10.08
C ALA A 51 -0.69 25.08 -10.03
N MET A 52 -1.00 24.07 -9.19
CA MET A 52 -2.38 23.59 -9.00
C MET A 52 -3.29 24.67 -8.40
N LEU A 53 -2.81 25.40 -7.38
CA LEU A 53 -3.56 26.53 -6.78
C LEU A 53 -3.87 27.60 -7.80
N LYS A 54 -2.88 28.00 -8.59
CA LYS A 54 -3.05 29.01 -9.65
C LYS A 54 -4.11 28.58 -10.68
N GLU A 55 -4.11 27.32 -11.08
CA GLU A 55 -5.12 26.77 -11.99
C GLU A 55 -6.53 26.78 -11.40
N GLN A 56 -6.65 26.68 -10.06
CA GLN A 56 -7.90 26.79 -9.32
C GLN A 56 -8.30 28.24 -8.98
N GLY A 57 -7.48 29.24 -9.35
CA GLY A 57 -7.70 30.63 -8.95
C GLY A 57 -7.53 30.87 -7.44
N ALA A 58 -6.78 30.00 -6.76
CA ALA A 58 -6.54 30.03 -5.32
C ALA A 58 -5.09 30.41 -5.00
N GLY A 59 -4.80 30.64 -3.73
CA GLY A 59 -3.47 30.93 -3.21
C GLY A 59 -3.11 30.08 -2.00
N THR A 60 -1.90 30.24 -1.47
CA THR A 60 -1.45 29.51 -0.26
C THR A 60 -2.31 29.79 0.97
N ALA A 61 -2.98 30.92 1.04
CA ALA A 61 -3.93 31.25 2.11
C ALA A 61 -5.18 30.35 2.11
N ASP A 62 -5.46 29.67 1.00
CA ASP A 62 -6.57 28.72 0.87
C ASP A 62 -6.19 27.30 1.25
N LEU A 63 -4.91 27.05 1.64
CA LEU A 63 -4.42 25.75 2.09
C LEU A 63 -4.64 25.58 3.59
N ASP A 64 -5.16 24.41 3.95
CA ASP A 64 -5.34 23.95 5.32
C ASP A 64 -4.13 23.16 5.82
N SER A 65 -3.59 22.27 4.98
CA SER A 65 -2.44 21.43 5.31
C SER A 65 -1.78 20.83 4.05
N VAL A 66 -0.56 20.35 4.23
CA VAL A 66 0.18 19.53 3.25
C VAL A 66 0.52 18.19 3.90
N GLY A 67 -0.05 17.12 3.41
CA GLY A 67 0.29 15.77 3.79
C GLY A 67 1.15 15.10 2.72
N VAL A 68 2.10 14.30 3.15
CA VAL A 68 3.03 13.59 2.28
C VAL A 68 3.11 12.14 2.70
N VAL A 69 2.96 11.22 1.76
CA VAL A 69 3.23 9.80 1.97
C VAL A 69 4.41 9.36 1.13
N VAL A 70 5.19 8.44 1.67
CA VAL A 70 6.44 7.98 1.07
C VAL A 70 6.69 6.52 1.43
N PRO A 71 7.23 5.70 0.51
CA PRO A 71 7.62 4.34 0.85
C PRO A 71 8.78 4.35 1.84
N GLY A 72 8.76 3.40 2.78
CA GLY A 72 9.84 3.22 3.76
C GLY A 72 9.46 3.57 5.19
N SER A 73 10.46 3.58 6.08
CA SER A 73 10.26 3.82 7.50
C SER A 73 10.41 5.30 7.86
N ILE A 74 9.53 5.76 8.73
CA ILE A 74 9.48 7.15 9.21
C ILE A 74 9.67 7.13 10.74
N ASP A 75 10.26 8.17 11.28
CA ASP A 75 10.43 8.30 12.73
C ASP A 75 9.08 8.47 13.45
N PRO A 76 8.96 8.10 14.74
CA PRO A 76 7.71 8.19 15.49
C PRO A 76 7.11 9.60 15.57
N ALA A 77 7.92 10.64 15.34
CA ALA A 77 7.46 12.04 15.30
C ALA A 77 6.90 12.44 13.92
N GLY A 78 6.91 11.55 12.93
CA GLY A 78 6.46 11.84 11.57
C GLY A 78 7.27 12.99 10.94
N SER A 79 8.57 13.04 11.16
CA SER A 79 9.41 14.18 10.79
C SER A 79 10.57 13.83 9.88
N VAL A 80 11.13 12.64 10.03
CA VAL A 80 12.32 12.16 9.35
C VAL A 80 12.03 10.83 8.66
N ILE A 81 12.39 10.71 7.41
CA ILE A 81 12.42 9.42 6.71
C ILE A 81 13.71 8.71 7.15
N ILE A 82 13.58 7.65 7.94
CA ILE A 82 14.71 6.86 8.43
C ILE A 82 15.37 6.15 7.25
N ASN A 83 14.59 5.42 6.47
CA ASN A 83 15.04 4.74 5.27
C ASN A 83 13.92 4.69 4.22
N ALA A 84 14.23 5.12 3.01
CA ALA A 84 13.43 4.89 1.80
C ALA A 84 14.39 4.53 0.65
N TYR A 85 14.72 3.26 0.54
CA TYR A 85 15.75 2.77 -0.39
C TYR A 85 15.47 3.13 -1.85
N ASN A 86 14.20 3.07 -2.27
CA ASN A 86 13.78 3.41 -3.63
C ASN A 86 13.94 4.90 -3.98
N LEU A 87 14.06 5.76 -2.95
CA LEU A 87 14.22 7.20 -3.07
C LEU A 87 15.64 7.65 -2.72
N ASN A 88 16.50 6.74 -2.29
CA ASN A 88 17.83 7.02 -1.76
C ASN A 88 17.80 7.99 -0.56
N PHE A 89 16.76 7.93 0.28
CA PHE A 89 16.64 8.70 1.49
C PHE A 89 17.14 7.92 2.70
N HIS A 90 18.01 8.55 3.49
CA HIS A 90 18.57 8.03 4.75
C HIS A 90 18.61 9.15 5.77
N ASN A 91 17.89 9.00 6.88
CA ASN A 91 17.76 10.04 7.91
C ASN A 91 17.41 11.41 7.31
N GLU A 92 16.47 11.42 6.36
CA GLU A 92 16.11 12.60 5.57
C GLU A 92 15.03 13.42 6.29
N PRO A 93 15.30 14.66 6.78
CA PRO A 93 14.33 15.51 7.48
C PRO A 93 13.39 16.21 6.50
N LEU A 94 12.68 15.45 5.68
CA LEU A 94 11.85 15.94 4.56
C LEU A 94 10.75 16.89 5.02
N LYS A 95 10.09 16.60 6.16
CA LYS A 95 9.04 17.48 6.73
C LYS A 95 9.55 18.90 6.98
N ALA A 96 10.74 19.03 7.57
CA ALA A 96 11.34 20.33 7.85
C ALA A 96 11.69 21.09 6.56
N LYS A 97 12.15 20.38 5.52
CA LYS A 97 12.48 20.97 4.22
C LYS A 97 11.23 21.47 3.51
N ILE A 98 10.16 20.69 3.47
CA ILE A 98 8.87 21.10 2.90
C ILE A 98 8.33 22.31 3.68
N LYS A 99 8.36 22.27 5.01
CA LYS A 99 7.83 23.36 5.86
C LYS A 99 8.51 24.71 5.60
N LYS A 100 9.79 24.75 5.20
CA LYS A 100 10.47 26.01 4.82
C LYS A 100 9.77 26.77 3.69
N HIS A 101 9.13 26.03 2.75
CA HIS A 101 8.41 26.62 1.61
C HIS A 101 6.98 27.04 1.96
N PHE A 102 6.34 26.31 2.88
CA PHE A 102 4.92 26.51 3.22
C PHE A 102 4.69 27.38 4.49
N GLY A 103 5.75 27.76 5.19
CA GLY A 103 5.67 28.65 6.36
C GLY A 103 4.82 28.06 7.49
N ASP A 104 3.73 28.73 7.86
CA ASP A 104 2.87 28.33 8.98
C ASP A 104 1.89 27.19 8.64
N ILE A 105 1.75 26.85 7.36
CA ILE A 105 0.87 25.75 6.93
C ILE A 105 1.40 24.43 7.53
N PRO A 106 0.55 23.65 8.23
CA PRO A 106 0.95 22.37 8.80
C PRO A 106 1.38 21.36 7.72
N VAL A 107 2.48 20.66 7.99
CA VAL A 107 3.02 19.59 7.13
C VAL A 107 3.03 18.29 7.90
N PHE A 108 2.54 17.22 7.29
CA PHE A 108 2.47 15.87 7.84
C PHE A 108 3.20 14.88 6.94
N LEU A 109 3.81 13.86 7.55
CA LEU A 109 4.58 12.83 6.83
C LEU A 109 4.19 11.46 7.38
N ALA A 110 3.86 10.52 6.48
CA ALA A 110 3.53 9.14 6.84
C ALA A 110 4.05 8.14 5.80
N ASN A 111 3.98 6.85 6.13
CA ASN A 111 4.22 5.77 5.19
C ASN A 111 3.09 5.69 4.15
N ASP A 112 3.39 5.19 2.95
CA ASP A 112 2.44 5.05 1.85
C ASP A 112 1.28 4.08 2.16
N ALA A 113 1.54 2.98 2.87
CA ALA A 113 0.50 2.04 3.29
C ALA A 113 -0.42 2.63 4.38
N ASP A 114 0.13 3.43 5.29
CA ASP A 114 -0.66 4.19 6.27
C ASP A 114 -1.57 5.19 5.56
N GLY A 115 -1.05 5.92 4.58
CA GLY A 115 -1.83 6.80 3.74
C GLY A 115 -2.98 6.06 3.04
N ALA A 116 -2.68 4.91 2.41
CA ALA A 116 -3.71 4.12 1.75
C ALA A 116 -4.82 3.66 2.72
N ALA A 117 -4.46 3.26 3.96
CA ALA A 117 -5.46 2.88 4.96
C ALA A 117 -6.30 4.06 5.44
N LEU A 118 -5.72 5.27 5.56
CA LEU A 118 -6.47 6.49 5.87
C LEU A 118 -7.44 6.87 4.76
N ALA A 119 -7.05 6.72 3.50
CA ALA A 119 -7.95 6.95 2.36
C ALA A 119 -9.16 6.01 2.42
N GLU A 120 -8.92 4.72 2.68
CA GLU A 120 -9.98 3.73 2.84
C GLU A 120 -10.89 4.03 4.05
N LEU A 121 -10.33 4.57 5.14
CA LEU A 121 -11.09 4.97 6.33
C LEU A 121 -12.03 6.14 6.06
N HIS A 122 -11.55 7.15 5.36
CA HIS A 122 -12.30 8.39 5.20
C HIS A 122 -13.23 8.41 3.98
N LYS A 123 -12.89 7.66 2.92
CA LYS A 123 -13.64 7.69 1.66
C LYS A 123 -13.86 6.31 1.03
N GLY A 124 -13.25 5.27 1.56
CA GLY A 124 -13.19 3.95 0.92
C GLY A 124 -13.90 2.84 1.69
N ALA A 125 -13.32 1.65 1.61
CA ALA A 125 -13.88 0.41 2.14
C ALA A 125 -14.06 0.42 3.67
N PHE A 126 -13.39 1.30 4.42
CA PHE A 126 -13.44 1.35 5.88
C PHE A 126 -14.37 2.42 6.44
N VAL A 127 -15.10 3.13 5.59
CA VAL A 127 -16.08 4.13 6.08
C VAL A 127 -17.04 3.48 7.07
N GLY A 128 -17.10 4.07 8.28
CA GLY A 128 -17.93 3.60 9.40
C GLY A 128 -17.30 2.47 10.24
N CYS A 129 -16.14 1.93 9.88
CA CYS A 129 -15.43 0.93 10.68
C CYS A 129 -14.64 1.59 11.83
N ARG A 130 -14.56 0.90 12.94
CA ARG A 130 -13.69 1.25 14.08
C ARG A 130 -12.41 0.43 14.10
N THR A 131 -12.49 -0.81 13.64
CA THR A 131 -11.34 -1.73 13.55
C THR A 131 -11.30 -2.30 12.14
N ALA A 132 -10.24 -2.03 11.40
CA ALA A 132 -10.07 -2.50 10.03
C ALA A 132 -8.60 -2.72 9.69
N VAL A 133 -8.32 -3.61 8.75
CA VAL A 133 -6.97 -3.95 8.30
C VAL A 133 -6.89 -3.81 6.79
N LEU A 134 -5.88 -3.10 6.31
CA LEU A 134 -5.52 -3.05 4.90
C LEU A 134 -4.30 -3.92 4.64
N PHE A 135 -4.37 -4.76 3.61
CA PHE A 135 -3.21 -5.38 2.97
C PHE A 135 -3.04 -4.81 1.58
N THR A 136 -1.85 -4.32 1.25
CA THR A 136 -1.49 -3.89 -0.11
C THR A 136 -0.55 -4.91 -0.74
N LEU A 137 -1.03 -5.62 -1.76
CA LEU A 137 -0.31 -6.71 -2.42
C LEU A 137 0.35 -6.21 -3.71
N GLY A 138 1.61 -5.85 -3.61
CA GLY A 138 2.47 -5.37 -4.69
C GLY A 138 3.75 -6.20 -4.80
N THR A 139 4.87 -5.56 -5.14
CA THR A 139 6.21 -6.16 -5.10
C THR A 139 6.50 -6.79 -3.73
N GLY A 140 6.10 -6.10 -2.66
CA GLY A 140 6.05 -6.60 -1.29
C GLY A 140 4.61 -6.67 -0.78
N VAL A 141 4.46 -6.76 0.54
CA VAL A 141 3.18 -6.69 1.26
C VAL A 141 3.27 -5.55 2.27
N GLY A 142 2.57 -4.46 1.96
CA GLY A 142 2.32 -3.40 2.94
C GLY A 142 1.01 -3.61 3.68
N GLY A 143 0.77 -2.78 4.68
CA GLY A 143 -0.49 -2.82 5.39
C GLY A 143 -0.67 -1.67 6.37
N GLY A 144 -1.92 -1.41 6.70
CA GLY A 144 -2.29 -0.42 7.71
C GLY A 144 -3.38 -0.96 8.62
N LEU A 145 -3.37 -0.51 9.85
CA LEU A 145 -4.30 -0.94 10.89
C LEU A 145 -5.08 0.25 11.44
N ILE A 146 -6.39 0.14 11.39
CA ILE A 146 -7.31 1.10 12.02
C ILE A 146 -7.79 0.49 13.35
N LEU A 147 -7.57 1.19 14.45
CA LEU A 147 -8.08 0.84 15.77
C LEU A 147 -8.82 2.02 16.40
N GLY A 148 -10.06 1.78 16.85
CA GLY A 148 -10.89 2.82 17.44
C GLY A 148 -11.28 3.95 16.47
N GLY A 149 -11.25 3.67 15.16
CA GLY A 149 -11.54 4.66 14.11
C GLY A 149 -10.35 5.58 13.77
N ARG A 150 -9.14 5.21 14.18
CA ARG A 150 -7.90 5.97 13.92
C ARG A 150 -6.80 5.04 13.42
N MET A 151 -5.85 5.60 12.67
CA MET A 151 -4.64 4.89 12.27
C MET A 151 -3.84 4.48 13.51
N PHE A 152 -3.44 3.23 13.56
CA PHE A 152 -2.60 2.69 14.62
C PHE A 152 -1.13 2.71 14.22
N HIS A 153 -0.36 3.57 14.86
CA HIS A 153 1.08 3.73 14.59
C HIS A 153 1.99 2.85 15.48
N GLY A 154 1.41 1.91 16.24
CA GLY A 154 2.17 1.09 17.19
C GLY A 154 2.52 1.82 18.49
N GLY A 155 2.87 1.06 19.52
CA GLY A 155 3.22 1.63 20.83
C GLY A 155 4.55 2.41 20.86
N LEU A 156 5.42 2.16 19.87
CA LEU A 156 6.71 2.84 19.69
C LEU A 156 6.72 3.77 18.47
N GLY A 157 5.59 3.90 17.78
CA GLY A 157 5.48 4.71 16.58
C GLY A 157 6.13 4.13 15.31
N ASN A 158 6.41 2.82 15.30
CA ASN A 158 7.01 2.17 14.12
C ASN A 158 5.96 1.69 13.10
N GLY A 159 4.68 1.93 13.37
CA GLY A 159 3.59 1.49 12.49
C GLY A 159 3.30 -0.01 12.56
N CYS A 160 2.58 -0.51 11.56
CA CYS A 160 2.19 -1.90 11.43
C CYS A 160 2.82 -2.54 10.18
N GLU A 161 3.95 -3.20 10.35
CA GLU A 161 4.63 -3.94 9.28
C GLU A 161 3.99 -5.35 9.09
N LEU A 162 2.72 -5.38 8.63
CA LEU A 162 1.92 -6.61 8.51
C LEU A 162 2.59 -7.65 7.61
N GLY A 163 3.24 -7.21 6.51
CA GLY A 163 3.94 -8.09 5.60
C GLY A 163 5.09 -8.85 6.23
N HIS A 164 5.64 -8.35 7.34
CA HIS A 164 6.75 -8.99 8.04
C HIS A 164 6.33 -9.82 9.26
N ALA A 165 5.03 -9.92 9.55
CA ALA A 165 4.53 -10.89 10.51
C ALA A 165 4.83 -12.32 10.03
N LEU A 166 5.16 -13.21 10.99
CA LEU A 166 5.53 -14.60 10.69
C LEU A 166 4.30 -15.40 10.29
N LEU A 167 4.32 -15.97 9.08
CA LEU A 167 3.29 -16.88 8.57
C LEU A 167 3.74 -18.35 8.66
N VAL A 168 4.97 -18.64 8.23
CA VAL A 168 5.52 -20.02 8.18
C VAL A 168 6.87 -20.05 8.88
N SER A 169 6.94 -20.67 10.05
CA SER A 169 8.19 -20.78 10.81
C SER A 169 9.27 -21.50 10.01
N GLY A 170 10.43 -20.84 9.83
CA GLY A 170 11.55 -21.38 9.06
C GLY A 170 11.34 -21.49 7.55
N GLY A 171 10.27 -20.85 7.04
CA GLY A 171 9.88 -20.92 5.62
C GLY A 171 10.76 -20.10 4.66
N GLU A 172 10.16 -19.58 3.59
CA GLU A 172 10.85 -18.85 2.52
C GLU A 172 11.59 -17.61 3.04
N PRO A 173 12.77 -17.28 2.47
CA PRO A 173 13.49 -16.05 2.81
C PRO A 173 12.65 -14.81 2.50
N CYS A 174 12.74 -13.80 3.37
CA CYS A 174 12.13 -12.48 3.18
C CYS A 174 13.20 -11.41 2.98
N THR A 175 12.85 -10.35 2.26
CA THR A 175 13.72 -9.20 2.00
C THR A 175 14.19 -8.49 3.28
N CYS A 176 13.45 -8.60 4.38
CA CYS A 176 13.82 -8.06 5.69
C CYS A 176 14.92 -8.85 6.43
N GLY A 177 15.42 -9.95 5.84
CA GLY A 177 16.44 -10.82 6.44
C GLY A 177 15.88 -11.98 7.27
N ASN A 178 14.59 -11.98 7.60
CA ASN A 178 13.91 -13.09 8.29
C ASN A 178 13.46 -14.18 7.29
N LYS A 179 12.89 -15.26 7.83
CA LYS A 179 12.26 -16.33 7.04
C LYS A 179 10.82 -16.52 7.46
N GLY A 180 9.93 -16.73 6.48
CA GLY A 180 8.56 -17.10 6.74
C GLY A 180 7.59 -15.95 6.94
N CYS A 181 7.96 -14.72 6.59
CA CYS A 181 7.08 -13.54 6.62
C CYS A 181 5.90 -13.70 5.67
N ILE A 182 4.77 -13.05 5.95
CA ILE A 182 3.60 -12.98 5.05
C ILE A 182 4.02 -12.53 3.64
N GLU A 183 4.87 -11.52 3.51
CA GLU A 183 5.38 -11.01 2.24
C GLU A 183 6.02 -12.10 1.38
N ALA A 184 6.76 -13.01 1.98
CA ALA A 184 7.44 -14.09 1.26
C ALA A 184 6.48 -15.09 0.59
N TYR A 185 5.18 -15.02 0.91
CA TYR A 185 4.13 -15.90 0.37
C TYR A 185 3.00 -15.16 -0.33
N CYS A 186 2.74 -13.91 0.06
CA CYS A 186 1.54 -13.17 -0.35
C CYS A 186 1.83 -11.97 -1.26
N SER A 187 3.08 -11.73 -1.65
CA SER A 187 3.44 -10.66 -2.58
C SER A 187 3.35 -11.09 -4.04
N ALA A 188 3.31 -10.13 -4.97
CA ALA A 188 3.48 -10.40 -6.40
C ALA A 188 4.82 -11.08 -6.70
N THR A 189 5.89 -10.73 -5.98
CA THR A 189 7.21 -11.36 -6.08
C THR A 189 7.15 -12.84 -5.68
N ALA A 190 6.38 -13.18 -4.64
CA ALA A 190 6.17 -14.57 -4.25
C ALA A 190 5.43 -15.37 -5.34
N ILE A 191 4.36 -14.80 -5.92
CA ILE A 191 3.64 -15.43 -7.05
C ILE A 191 4.59 -15.67 -8.23
N ILE A 192 5.42 -14.69 -8.59
CA ILE A 192 6.39 -14.81 -9.68
C ILE A 192 7.39 -15.93 -9.41
N ARG A 193 7.99 -15.95 -8.22
CA ARG A 193 8.93 -17.00 -7.79
C ARG A 193 8.32 -18.40 -7.94
N ASP A 194 7.11 -18.58 -7.42
CA ASP A 194 6.48 -19.89 -7.39
C ASP A 194 5.96 -20.30 -8.78
N ALA A 195 5.52 -19.33 -9.61
CA ALA A 195 5.19 -19.56 -11.01
C ALA A 195 6.41 -19.96 -11.84
N VAL A 196 7.59 -19.38 -11.59
CA VAL A 196 8.84 -19.79 -12.24
C VAL A 196 9.21 -21.23 -11.84
N ARG A 197 9.12 -21.55 -10.55
CA ARG A 197 9.37 -22.93 -10.06
C ARG A 197 8.40 -23.94 -10.67
N ALA A 198 7.13 -23.57 -10.82
CA ALA A 198 6.11 -24.40 -11.47
C ALA A 198 6.39 -24.56 -12.97
N MET A 199 6.70 -23.48 -13.67
CA MET A 199 7.08 -23.48 -15.09
C MET A 199 8.25 -24.43 -15.39
N GLU A 200 9.30 -24.42 -14.55
CA GLU A 200 10.47 -25.29 -14.71
C GLU A 200 10.12 -26.77 -14.56
N LYS A 201 9.13 -27.11 -13.73
CA LYS A 201 8.66 -28.49 -13.51
C LYS A 201 7.64 -28.95 -14.56
N HIS A 202 6.92 -28.01 -15.19
CA HIS A 202 5.81 -28.24 -16.08
C HIS A 202 6.02 -27.52 -17.43
N PRO A 203 6.91 -28.05 -18.30
CA PRO A 203 7.19 -27.43 -19.60
C PRO A 203 5.99 -27.49 -20.57
N GLU A 204 4.96 -28.29 -20.25
CA GLU A 204 3.69 -28.37 -20.96
C GLU A 204 2.68 -27.30 -20.56
N SER A 205 2.97 -26.51 -19.50
CA SER A 205 2.04 -25.53 -18.95
C SER A 205 1.95 -24.24 -19.78
N LEU A 206 0.85 -23.50 -19.65
CA LEU A 206 0.71 -22.14 -20.22
C LEU A 206 1.75 -21.17 -19.63
N LEU A 207 2.23 -21.42 -18.41
CA LEU A 207 3.32 -20.63 -17.81
C LEU A 207 4.58 -20.70 -18.69
N PHE A 208 4.95 -21.90 -19.15
CA PHE A 208 6.10 -22.10 -20.02
C PHE A 208 5.86 -21.51 -21.42
N GLU A 209 4.69 -21.76 -22.01
CA GLU A 209 4.33 -21.27 -23.34
C GLU A 209 4.42 -19.73 -23.41
N ARG A 210 3.75 -19.01 -22.50
CA ARG A 210 3.70 -17.55 -22.51
C ARG A 210 5.01 -16.85 -22.23
N THR A 211 5.87 -17.48 -21.46
CA THR A 211 7.18 -16.94 -21.13
C THR A 211 8.27 -17.47 -22.07
N MET A 212 7.96 -18.46 -22.93
CA MET A 212 8.91 -19.22 -23.74
C MET A 212 9.99 -19.88 -22.83
N GLY A 213 9.60 -20.35 -21.66
CA GLY A 213 10.49 -20.94 -20.66
C GLY A 213 11.50 -19.98 -20.02
N LYS A 214 11.29 -18.66 -20.14
CA LYS A 214 12.22 -17.63 -19.65
C LYS A 214 11.69 -17.00 -18.38
N ALA A 215 12.41 -17.21 -17.26
CA ALA A 215 12.03 -16.70 -15.93
C ALA A 215 11.87 -15.16 -15.91
N GLU A 216 12.73 -14.42 -16.63
CA GLU A 216 12.71 -12.96 -16.70
C GLU A 216 11.45 -12.37 -17.38
N ARG A 217 10.66 -13.20 -18.05
CA ARG A 217 9.38 -12.83 -18.66
C ARG A 217 8.18 -13.09 -17.75
N MET A 218 8.39 -13.83 -16.67
CA MET A 218 7.33 -14.12 -15.72
C MET A 218 6.95 -12.85 -14.95
N ASN A 219 5.66 -12.62 -14.80
CA ASN A 219 5.11 -11.61 -13.91
C ASN A 219 3.83 -12.15 -13.26
N ALA A 220 3.39 -11.52 -12.17
CA ALA A 220 2.24 -11.99 -11.40
C ALA A 220 0.95 -12.03 -12.24
N LYS A 221 0.75 -11.04 -13.13
CA LYS A 221 -0.41 -11.00 -14.02
C LYS A 221 -0.43 -12.20 -14.96
N THR A 222 0.69 -12.53 -15.59
CA THR A 222 0.81 -13.71 -16.47
C THR A 222 0.49 -15.00 -15.70
N ALA A 223 1.02 -15.17 -14.49
CA ALA A 223 0.74 -16.35 -13.68
C ALA A 223 -0.76 -16.47 -13.32
N ILE A 224 -1.38 -15.36 -12.91
CA ILE A 224 -2.82 -15.32 -12.57
C ILE A 224 -3.68 -15.55 -13.83
N ASP A 225 -3.32 -14.99 -14.97
CA ASP A 225 -4.06 -15.17 -16.21
C ASP A 225 -4.02 -16.64 -16.68
N CYS A 226 -2.85 -17.32 -16.57
CA CYS A 226 -2.75 -18.76 -16.83
C CYS A 226 -3.65 -19.57 -15.88
N ALA A 227 -3.70 -19.21 -14.60
CA ALA A 227 -4.60 -19.87 -13.65
C ALA A 227 -6.07 -19.66 -14.00
N LYS A 228 -6.46 -18.43 -14.42
CA LYS A 228 -7.83 -18.14 -14.91
C LYS A 228 -8.23 -18.96 -16.13
N GLU A 229 -7.28 -19.34 -16.97
CA GLU A 229 -7.50 -20.19 -18.16
C GLU A 229 -7.49 -21.69 -17.82
N GLY A 230 -7.32 -22.06 -16.56
CA GLY A 230 -7.42 -23.43 -16.09
C GLY A 230 -6.12 -24.24 -16.19
N ASP A 231 -4.97 -23.59 -16.40
CA ASP A 231 -3.67 -24.25 -16.33
C ASP A 231 -3.41 -24.84 -14.95
N SER A 232 -3.15 -26.13 -14.87
CA SER A 232 -3.07 -26.86 -13.59
C SER A 232 -1.89 -26.40 -12.73
N ALA A 233 -0.74 -26.12 -13.35
CA ALA A 233 0.45 -25.65 -12.63
C ALA A 233 0.27 -24.23 -12.10
N ALA A 234 -0.35 -23.35 -12.90
CA ALA A 234 -0.67 -21.99 -12.46
C ALA A 234 -1.77 -21.97 -11.38
N LEU A 235 -2.77 -22.85 -11.47
CA LEU A 235 -3.81 -23.01 -10.44
C LEU A 235 -3.23 -23.48 -9.11
N GLU A 236 -2.25 -24.40 -9.12
CA GLU A 236 -1.57 -24.82 -7.88
C GLU A 236 -0.87 -23.64 -7.21
N VAL A 237 -0.11 -22.86 -7.98
CA VAL A 237 0.55 -21.64 -7.48
C VAL A 237 -0.47 -20.65 -6.90
N PHE A 238 -1.56 -20.39 -7.63
CA PHE A 238 -2.58 -19.46 -7.21
C PHE A 238 -3.32 -19.92 -5.95
N ASN A 239 -3.68 -21.20 -5.87
CA ASN A 239 -4.37 -21.76 -4.71
C ASN A 239 -3.49 -21.74 -3.45
N ASN A 240 -2.20 -22.03 -3.58
CA ASN A 240 -1.23 -21.90 -2.48
C ASN A 240 -1.11 -20.45 -2.00
N PHE A 241 -1.06 -19.50 -2.93
CA PHE A 241 -1.10 -18.08 -2.60
C PHE A 241 -2.38 -17.68 -1.84
N VAL A 242 -3.55 -18.12 -2.31
CA VAL A 242 -4.84 -17.84 -1.65
C VAL A 242 -4.88 -18.47 -0.26
N ASP A 243 -4.35 -19.67 -0.08
CA ASP A 243 -4.30 -20.35 1.21
C ASP A 243 -3.42 -19.61 2.23
N HIS A 244 -2.24 -19.15 1.81
CA HIS A 244 -1.35 -18.34 2.64
C HIS A 244 -1.97 -16.98 3.00
N LEU A 245 -2.55 -16.28 2.02
CA LEU A 245 -3.21 -14.99 2.24
C LEU A 245 -4.42 -15.16 3.16
N GLY A 246 -5.23 -16.20 2.97
CA GLY A 246 -6.35 -16.52 3.83
C GLY A 246 -5.93 -16.79 5.27
N SER A 247 -4.80 -17.47 5.48
CA SER A 247 -4.23 -17.70 6.81
C SER A 247 -3.79 -16.39 7.47
N ALA A 248 -3.15 -15.50 6.72
CA ALA A 248 -2.74 -14.18 7.21
C ALA A 248 -3.96 -13.33 7.59
N VAL A 249 -4.97 -13.27 6.73
CA VAL A 249 -6.21 -12.49 6.97
C VAL A 249 -6.99 -13.05 8.15
N ALA A 250 -7.20 -14.37 8.21
CA ALA A 250 -7.89 -15.02 9.33
C ALA A 250 -7.18 -14.78 10.66
N SER A 251 -5.84 -14.74 10.66
CA SER A 251 -5.05 -14.41 11.85
C SER A 251 -5.33 -12.99 12.34
N MET A 252 -5.44 -12.01 11.44
CA MET A 252 -5.80 -10.64 11.82
C MET A 252 -7.24 -10.56 12.35
N ILE A 253 -8.17 -11.24 11.71
CA ILE A 253 -9.57 -11.32 12.21
C ILE A 253 -9.62 -11.95 13.60
N ASN A 254 -8.94 -13.06 13.82
CA ASN A 254 -8.93 -13.75 15.10
C ASN A 254 -8.28 -12.94 16.24
N LEU A 255 -7.30 -12.08 15.91
CA LEU A 255 -6.59 -11.25 16.90
C LEU A 255 -7.31 -9.94 17.20
N LEU A 256 -7.95 -9.32 16.21
CA LEU A 256 -8.43 -7.96 16.30
C LEU A 256 -9.95 -7.84 16.27
N ASP A 257 -10.65 -8.93 15.94
CA ASP A 257 -12.10 -8.92 15.68
C ASP A 257 -12.51 -7.74 14.77
N CYS A 258 -11.75 -7.56 13.70
CA CYS A 258 -11.90 -6.41 12.82
C CYS A 258 -13.16 -6.54 11.95
N GLU A 259 -13.84 -5.40 11.72
CA GLU A 259 -15.08 -5.33 10.95
C GLU A 259 -14.83 -5.57 9.46
N ARG A 260 -13.66 -5.14 8.95
CA ARG A 260 -13.26 -5.33 7.56
C ARG A 260 -11.77 -5.56 7.41
N VAL A 261 -11.44 -6.43 6.45
CA VAL A 261 -10.08 -6.55 5.90
C VAL A 261 -10.16 -6.20 4.41
N ALA A 262 -9.49 -5.13 4.00
CA ALA A 262 -9.41 -4.74 2.60
C ALA A 262 -8.10 -5.27 1.98
N ILE A 263 -8.20 -5.75 0.74
CA ILE A 263 -7.07 -6.19 -0.06
C ILE A 263 -6.91 -5.24 -1.24
N GLY A 264 -5.78 -4.54 -1.27
CA GLY A 264 -5.39 -3.61 -2.34
C GLY A 264 -4.13 -4.06 -3.07
N GLY A 265 -3.59 -3.16 -3.88
CA GLY A 265 -2.38 -3.40 -4.69
C GLY A 265 -2.66 -4.16 -5.99
N GLY A 266 -1.62 -4.33 -6.81
CA GLY A 266 -1.76 -4.86 -8.17
C GLY A 266 -2.36 -6.27 -8.26
N VAL A 267 -2.15 -7.11 -7.25
CA VAL A 267 -2.68 -8.49 -7.22
C VAL A 267 -4.21 -8.50 -7.03
N SER A 268 -4.79 -7.51 -6.34
CA SER A 268 -6.24 -7.40 -6.13
C SER A 268 -7.03 -7.20 -7.44
N ALA A 269 -6.36 -6.75 -8.51
CA ALA A 269 -6.94 -6.65 -9.85
C ALA A 269 -7.37 -8.00 -10.45
N ALA A 270 -7.02 -9.13 -9.83
CA ALA A 270 -7.55 -10.44 -10.18
C ALA A 270 -9.07 -10.53 -10.01
N GLY A 271 -9.69 -9.63 -9.21
CA GLY A 271 -11.13 -9.52 -9.00
C GLY A 271 -11.71 -10.73 -8.26
N GLU A 272 -12.94 -11.13 -8.59
CA GLU A 272 -13.60 -12.23 -7.88
C GLU A 272 -12.87 -13.58 -8.02
N PHE A 273 -12.02 -13.75 -9.02
CA PHE A 273 -11.13 -14.92 -9.10
C PHE A 273 -10.23 -15.05 -7.86
N LEU A 274 -9.85 -13.92 -7.25
CA LEU A 274 -9.15 -13.89 -5.96
C LEU A 274 -10.14 -13.85 -4.79
N PHE A 275 -11.12 -12.95 -4.82
CA PHE A 275 -11.91 -12.65 -3.62
C PHE A 275 -12.86 -13.77 -3.23
N GLU A 276 -13.44 -14.50 -4.20
CA GLU A 276 -14.33 -15.62 -3.89
C GLU A 276 -13.62 -16.74 -3.13
N PRO A 277 -12.54 -17.35 -3.63
CA PRO A 277 -11.81 -18.38 -2.89
C PRO A 277 -11.15 -17.86 -1.61
N LEU A 278 -10.71 -16.58 -1.58
CA LEU A 278 -10.13 -15.99 -0.39
C LEU A 278 -11.16 -15.87 0.75
N ARG A 279 -12.37 -15.38 0.47
CA ARG A 279 -13.46 -15.29 1.47
C ARG A 279 -13.81 -16.66 2.04
N LYS A 280 -13.88 -17.68 1.19
CA LYS A 280 -14.12 -19.06 1.61
C LYS A 280 -13.00 -19.56 2.52
N ASN A 281 -11.76 -19.38 2.11
CA ASN A 281 -10.58 -19.81 2.87
C ASN A 281 -10.50 -19.10 4.24
N VAL A 282 -10.78 -17.79 4.28
CA VAL A 282 -10.81 -17.00 5.51
C VAL A 282 -11.92 -17.52 6.44
N HIS A 283 -13.12 -17.79 5.92
CA HIS A 283 -14.23 -18.33 6.72
C HIS A 283 -13.87 -19.67 7.34
N GLU A 284 -13.25 -20.58 6.58
CA GLU A 284 -12.82 -21.90 7.07
C GLU A 284 -11.74 -21.82 8.16
N LYS A 285 -10.92 -20.75 8.16
CA LYS A 285 -9.80 -20.56 9.11
C LYS A 285 -10.13 -19.60 10.26
N SER A 286 -11.24 -18.87 10.17
CA SER A 286 -11.66 -17.97 11.23
C SER A 286 -12.20 -18.75 12.42
N PHE A 287 -11.81 -18.31 13.63
CA PHE A 287 -12.33 -18.89 14.88
C PHE A 287 -13.81 -18.53 15.11
N PHE A 288 -14.21 -17.32 14.68
CA PHE A 288 -15.56 -16.82 14.85
C PHE A 288 -16.44 -17.21 13.66
N GLU A 289 -17.64 -17.72 13.93
CA GLU A 289 -18.64 -18.02 12.90
C GLU A 289 -19.12 -16.74 12.20
N ASN A 290 -19.37 -15.69 13.00
CA ASN A 290 -19.67 -14.35 12.51
C ASN A 290 -18.43 -13.47 12.64
N HIS A 291 -17.74 -13.24 11.55
CA HIS A 291 -16.49 -12.49 11.50
C HIS A 291 -16.56 -11.35 10.48
N GLY A 292 -15.59 -10.45 10.53
CA GLY A 292 -15.47 -9.33 9.60
C GLY A 292 -15.34 -9.74 8.13
N SER A 293 -15.72 -8.84 7.26
CA SER A 293 -15.76 -9.09 5.81
C SER A 293 -14.41 -8.85 5.13
N VAL A 294 -14.09 -9.66 4.11
CA VAL A 294 -12.95 -9.44 3.20
C VAL A 294 -13.45 -8.76 1.94
N VAL A 295 -12.91 -7.58 1.67
CA VAL A 295 -13.36 -6.70 0.58
C VAL A 295 -12.19 -6.20 -0.27
N PRO A 296 -12.40 -5.81 -1.54
CA PRO A 296 -11.39 -5.06 -2.26
C PRO A 296 -11.21 -3.66 -1.66
N ALA A 297 -9.98 -3.16 -1.65
CA ALA A 297 -9.70 -1.75 -1.47
C ALA A 297 -10.25 -0.98 -2.69
N VAL A 298 -10.85 0.19 -2.46
CA VAL A 298 -11.59 0.90 -3.51
C VAL A 298 -10.96 2.21 -3.94
N MET A 299 -10.00 2.75 -3.17
CA MET A 299 -9.39 4.05 -3.48
C MET A 299 -8.40 4.02 -4.65
N GLY A 300 -7.89 2.84 -5.00
CA GLY A 300 -7.03 2.66 -6.18
C GLY A 300 -5.82 3.61 -6.18
N ASN A 301 -5.59 4.26 -7.33
CA ASN A 301 -4.46 5.19 -7.52
C ASN A 301 -4.60 6.51 -6.75
N ASP A 302 -5.79 6.84 -6.24
CA ASP A 302 -6.00 8.07 -5.45
C ASP A 302 -5.71 7.84 -3.95
N ALA A 303 -5.45 6.59 -3.53
CA ALA A 303 -5.23 6.23 -2.14
C ALA A 303 -4.10 7.04 -1.49
N GLY A 304 -2.95 7.15 -2.16
CA GLY A 304 -1.80 7.92 -1.67
C GLY A 304 -2.14 9.41 -1.50
N ILE A 305 -2.76 10.02 -2.51
CA ILE A 305 -3.13 11.45 -2.48
C ILE A 305 -4.18 11.74 -1.41
N ILE A 306 -5.29 10.98 -1.38
CA ILE A 306 -6.37 11.21 -0.42
C ILE A 306 -5.88 10.89 1.00
N GLY A 307 -5.15 9.80 1.17
CA GLY A 307 -4.60 9.42 2.47
C GLY A 307 -3.62 10.45 3.02
N ALA A 308 -2.72 10.94 2.18
CA ALA A 308 -1.81 12.03 2.55
C ALA A 308 -2.58 13.27 2.99
N ALA A 309 -3.59 13.70 2.25
CA ALA A 309 -4.43 14.83 2.61
C ALA A 309 -5.14 14.63 3.97
N MET A 310 -5.45 13.39 4.36
CA MET A 310 -6.15 13.06 5.60
C MET A 310 -5.25 12.96 6.83
N LEU A 311 -3.93 13.04 6.69
CA LEU A 311 -2.99 12.92 7.82
C LEU A 311 -3.29 13.91 8.95
N ARG A 312 -3.70 15.12 8.63
CA ARG A 312 -4.11 16.10 9.64
C ARG A 312 -5.25 15.60 10.53
N ARG A 313 -6.29 15.01 9.92
CA ARG A 313 -7.47 14.52 10.66
C ARG A 313 -7.16 13.34 11.58
N ASN A 314 -6.09 12.65 11.33
CA ASN A 314 -5.67 11.53 12.18
C ASN A 314 -4.98 12.00 13.47
N GLU A 315 -4.42 13.21 13.49
CA GLU A 315 -3.76 13.78 14.67
C GLU A 315 -4.75 14.51 15.61
N GLU A 316 -5.92 14.92 15.10
CA GLU A 316 -7.02 15.50 15.89
C GLU A 316 -7.82 14.40 16.63
#